data_31d310828f4a1c8a8575bff17ff7dfae
#
_entry.id   31d310828f4a1c8a8575bff17ff7dfae
#
_cell.length_a   1.000
_cell.length_b   1.000
_cell.length_c   1.000
_cell.angle_alpha   90.00
_cell.angle_beta   90.00
_cell.angle_gamma   90.00
#
_symmetry.space_group_name_H-M   'P 1'
#
loop_
_entity.id
_entity.type
_entity.pdbx_description
1 polymer ?
#
loop_
_entity_poly.entity_id
_entity_poly.type
_entity_poly.pdbx_seq_one_letter_code
_entity_poly.pdbx_strand_id
1 'polypeptide(L)'
;MKQVVNVLWTGGLDSTCRICELSLLDIVVQPYYLNDPQRDSVKYELKAIKTITDMIRKKPNTKCELRDVIVHNVNDLAPDPIIRAAWKVLHEKYKIGTQYDWLARFTKQNNLVVEMSLEHSPRGKATRTLTGEGELMIDEEMGEQIADYMINPAKSSSELITIYEHLRFPSTLWEMTKTDEVEEMKSNGMEDVMKKTWFCYTPVFGMPCGHCNPCRDALNEDMAWRVPKLGRVLGFCQHYTFHAARHIVRRIQKKY
;
A
#
# COMPACT_ATOMS: atom_id res chain seq x y z
N MET A 1 -22.43 -0.60 19.26
CA MET A 1 -21.97 0.00 17.97
C MET A 1 -21.07 -1.01 17.31
N LYS A 2 -21.09 -1.14 15.98
CA LYS A 2 -20.13 -1.99 15.27
C LYS A 2 -18.73 -1.39 15.38
N GLN A 3 -17.73 -2.24 15.47
CA GLN A 3 -16.33 -1.82 15.43
C GLN A 3 -16.01 -1.16 14.09
N VAL A 4 -15.23 -0.09 14.11
CA VAL A 4 -14.77 0.59 12.89
C VAL A 4 -13.29 0.27 12.68
N VAL A 5 -12.96 -0.26 11.52
CA VAL A 5 -11.59 -0.53 11.10
C VAL A 5 -11.22 0.44 9.99
N ASN A 6 -10.19 1.25 10.24
CA ASN A 6 -9.66 2.19 9.26
C ASN A 6 -8.55 1.51 8.47
N VAL A 7 -8.60 1.56 7.15
CA VAL A 7 -7.64 0.85 6.28
C VAL A 7 -7.05 1.78 5.23
N LEU A 8 -5.73 1.78 5.10
CA LEU A 8 -5.06 2.40 3.95
C LEU A 8 -5.24 1.53 2.72
N TRP A 9 -5.99 2.02 1.75
CA TRP A 9 -6.32 1.26 0.55
C TRP A 9 -5.83 1.93 -0.72
N THR A 10 -4.90 1.29 -1.42
CA THR A 10 -4.34 1.78 -2.69
C THR A 10 -4.97 1.11 -3.92
N GLY A 11 -5.91 0.19 -3.73
CA GLY A 11 -6.44 -0.64 -4.83
C GLY A 11 -5.44 -1.68 -5.34
N GLY A 12 -4.32 -1.86 -4.67
CA GLY A 12 -3.34 -2.91 -4.90
C GLY A 12 -3.81 -4.27 -4.37
N LEU A 13 -3.06 -5.34 -4.66
CA LEU A 13 -3.43 -6.70 -4.26
C LEU A 13 -3.53 -6.82 -2.74
N ASP A 14 -2.45 -6.54 -2.00
CA ASP A 14 -2.35 -6.71 -0.56
C ASP A 14 -3.47 -5.97 0.20
N SER A 15 -3.60 -4.68 -0.04
CA SER A 15 -4.64 -3.88 0.62
C SER A 15 -6.07 -4.26 0.19
N THR A 16 -6.24 -4.82 -1.02
CA THR A 16 -7.54 -5.34 -1.45
C THR A 16 -7.82 -6.71 -0.84
N CYS A 17 -6.81 -7.56 -0.67
CA CYS A 17 -6.93 -8.83 0.06
C CYS A 17 -7.46 -8.56 1.47
N ARG A 18 -6.85 -7.60 2.19
CA ARG A 18 -7.34 -7.20 3.51
C ARG A 18 -8.78 -6.70 3.51
N ILE A 19 -9.16 -5.84 2.56
CA ILE A 19 -10.56 -5.39 2.43
C ILE A 19 -11.51 -6.58 2.20
N CYS A 20 -11.09 -7.59 1.43
CA CYS A 20 -11.88 -8.81 1.20
C CYS A 20 -12.02 -9.63 2.49
N GLU A 21 -10.96 -9.83 3.27
CA GLU A 21 -11.02 -10.48 4.59
C GLU A 21 -12.00 -9.76 5.52
N LEU A 22 -11.81 -8.45 5.70
CA LEU A 22 -12.65 -7.63 6.55
C LEU A 22 -14.11 -7.59 6.07
N SER A 23 -14.36 -7.78 4.78
CA SER A 23 -15.72 -7.80 4.24
C SER A 23 -16.56 -8.96 4.74
N LEU A 24 -15.93 -10.02 5.22
CA LEU A 24 -16.60 -11.20 5.77
C LEU A 24 -17.01 -11.04 7.24
N LEU A 25 -16.59 -9.98 7.92
CA LEU A 25 -16.85 -9.69 9.32
C LEU A 25 -18.00 -8.69 9.48
N ASP A 26 -18.74 -8.76 10.60
CA ASP A 26 -19.83 -7.82 10.90
C ASP A 26 -19.32 -6.52 11.56
N ILE A 27 -18.56 -5.76 10.81
CA ILE A 27 -17.86 -4.52 11.22
C ILE A 27 -18.14 -3.37 10.23
N VAL A 28 -17.62 -2.19 10.53
CA VAL A 28 -17.56 -1.06 9.59
C VAL A 28 -16.13 -0.94 9.09
N VAL A 29 -15.93 -0.96 7.77
CA VAL A 29 -14.64 -0.72 7.14
C VAL A 29 -14.61 0.67 6.55
N GLN A 30 -13.69 1.52 7.05
CA GLN A 30 -13.48 2.87 6.55
C GLN A 30 -12.15 2.94 5.79
N PRO A 31 -12.18 2.90 4.44
CA PRO A 31 -10.96 3.01 3.65
C PRO A 31 -10.47 4.46 3.53
N TYR A 32 -9.15 4.64 3.52
CA TYR A 32 -8.46 5.88 3.24
C TYR A 32 -7.50 5.71 2.07
N TYR A 33 -7.45 6.69 1.19
CA TYR A 33 -6.48 6.78 0.10
C TYR A 33 -5.70 8.09 0.22
N LEU A 34 -4.38 7.98 0.34
CA LEU A 34 -3.51 9.15 0.37
C LEU A 34 -2.99 9.44 -1.04
N ASN A 35 -3.54 10.51 -1.62
CA ASN A 35 -3.25 10.94 -2.97
C ASN A 35 -1.94 11.74 -3.02
N ASP A 36 -0.91 11.17 -3.65
CA ASP A 36 0.27 11.91 -4.09
C ASP A 36 0.08 12.36 -5.55
N PRO A 37 -0.18 13.65 -5.80
CA PRO A 37 -0.48 14.15 -7.15
C PRO A 37 0.67 13.98 -8.17
N GLN A 38 1.89 13.67 -7.70
CA GLN A 38 3.04 13.43 -8.57
C GLN A 38 3.06 12.01 -9.17
N ARG A 39 2.13 11.13 -8.74
CA ARG A 39 2.06 9.74 -9.21
C ARG A 39 1.10 9.60 -10.38
N ASP A 40 1.59 9.09 -11.51
CA ASP A 40 0.79 8.83 -12.72
C ASP A 40 -0.29 7.75 -12.51
N SER A 41 -0.14 6.93 -11.47
CA SER A 41 -1.03 5.81 -11.17
C SER A 41 -2.34 6.20 -10.47
N VAL A 42 -2.42 7.37 -9.84
CA VAL A 42 -3.55 7.80 -8.98
C VAL A 42 -4.93 7.55 -9.61
N LYS A 43 -5.14 8.00 -10.84
CA LYS A 43 -6.44 7.82 -11.51
C LYS A 43 -6.83 6.36 -11.72
N TYR A 44 -5.85 5.47 -11.87
CA TYR A 44 -6.08 4.04 -12.07
C TYR A 44 -6.33 3.33 -10.74
N GLU A 45 -5.61 3.73 -9.70
CA GLU A 45 -5.79 3.26 -8.33
C GLU A 45 -7.20 3.62 -7.84
N LEU A 46 -7.62 4.88 -7.96
CA LEU A 46 -8.97 5.32 -7.59
C LEU A 46 -10.08 4.64 -8.42
N LYS A 47 -9.84 4.41 -9.72
CA LYS A 47 -10.77 3.64 -10.54
C LYS A 47 -10.88 2.19 -10.07
N ALA A 48 -9.77 1.56 -9.71
CA ALA A 48 -9.75 0.20 -9.17
C ALA A 48 -10.53 0.16 -7.85
N ILE A 49 -10.25 1.05 -6.90
CA ILE A 49 -10.93 1.16 -5.61
C ILE A 49 -12.46 1.26 -5.81
N LYS A 50 -12.92 2.19 -6.66
CA LYS A 50 -14.36 2.34 -6.92
C LYS A 50 -14.98 1.07 -7.48
N THR A 51 -14.33 0.47 -8.49
CA THR A 51 -14.83 -0.78 -9.12
C THR A 51 -14.91 -1.91 -8.09
N ILE A 52 -13.86 -2.07 -7.28
CA ILE A 52 -13.76 -3.12 -6.27
C ILE A 52 -14.78 -2.90 -5.15
N THR A 53 -14.98 -1.67 -4.69
CA THR A 53 -16.02 -1.33 -3.71
C THR A 53 -17.40 -1.80 -4.18
N ASP A 54 -17.75 -1.44 -5.43
CA ASP A 54 -19.03 -1.83 -6.02
C ASP A 54 -19.19 -3.35 -6.16
N MET A 55 -18.09 -4.07 -6.43
CA MET A 55 -18.08 -5.53 -6.54
C MET A 55 -18.24 -6.19 -5.17
N ILE A 56 -17.46 -5.79 -4.18
CA ILE A 56 -17.51 -6.36 -2.82
C ILE A 56 -18.90 -6.16 -2.20
N ARG A 57 -19.47 -4.96 -2.31
CA ARG A 57 -20.81 -4.67 -1.77
C ARG A 57 -21.92 -5.55 -2.37
N LYS A 58 -21.71 -6.12 -3.55
CA LYS A 58 -22.67 -7.02 -4.24
C LYS A 58 -22.43 -8.50 -3.94
N LYS A 59 -21.33 -8.85 -3.29
CA LYS A 59 -21.04 -10.25 -2.95
C LYS A 59 -22.01 -10.74 -1.85
N PRO A 60 -22.58 -11.93 -2.00
CA PRO A 60 -23.56 -12.46 -1.04
C PRO A 60 -22.97 -12.77 0.35
N ASN A 61 -21.66 -12.96 0.43
CA ASN A 61 -20.93 -13.22 1.65
C ASN A 61 -20.40 -11.97 2.36
N THR A 62 -20.60 -10.78 1.78
CA THR A 62 -20.22 -9.51 2.43
C THR A 62 -21.14 -9.24 3.62
N LYS A 63 -20.53 -9.05 4.79
CA LYS A 63 -21.21 -8.74 6.06
C LYS A 63 -20.90 -7.35 6.57
N CYS A 64 -19.73 -6.79 6.18
CA CYS A 64 -19.32 -5.48 6.64
C CYS A 64 -20.13 -4.34 6.01
N GLU A 65 -20.17 -3.20 6.71
CA GLU A 65 -20.48 -1.92 6.10
C GLU A 65 -19.19 -1.35 5.47
N LEU A 66 -18.94 -1.63 4.19
CA LEU A 66 -17.82 -1.05 3.46
C LEU A 66 -18.19 0.38 3.06
N ARG A 67 -17.57 1.39 3.67
CA ARG A 67 -17.78 2.80 3.35
C ARG A 67 -17.07 3.22 2.07
N ASP A 68 -17.45 4.38 1.54
CA ASP A 68 -16.71 4.99 0.44
C ASP A 68 -15.32 5.43 0.92
N VAL A 69 -14.34 5.32 0.02
CA VAL A 69 -12.97 5.74 0.32
C VAL A 69 -12.89 7.23 0.57
N ILE A 70 -12.24 7.64 1.66
CA ILE A 70 -11.89 9.03 1.93
C ILE A 70 -10.53 9.32 1.30
N VAL A 71 -10.49 10.31 0.41
CA VAL A 71 -9.27 10.69 -0.30
C VAL A 71 -8.67 11.93 0.34
N HIS A 72 -7.43 11.83 0.79
CA HIS A 72 -6.65 12.96 1.30
C HIS A 72 -5.49 13.27 0.36
N ASN A 73 -5.25 14.54 0.07
CA ASN A 73 -4.07 14.98 -0.66
C ASN A 73 -2.89 15.10 0.32
N VAL A 74 -1.76 14.46 0.01
CA VAL A 74 -0.57 14.50 0.88
C VAL A 74 0.02 15.92 1.02
N ASN A 75 -0.25 16.80 0.06
CA ASN A 75 0.19 18.18 0.11
C ASN A 75 -0.60 19.05 1.10
N ASP A 76 -1.80 18.61 1.52
CA ASP A 76 -2.63 19.34 2.48
C ASP A 76 -2.24 19.01 3.94
N LEU A 77 -1.36 18.02 4.15
CA LEU A 77 -0.87 17.65 5.46
C LEU A 77 0.12 18.69 5.99
N ALA A 78 -0.15 19.23 7.18
CA ALA A 78 0.73 20.17 7.82
C ALA A 78 2.12 19.56 8.07
N PRO A 79 3.22 20.31 7.93
CA PRO A 79 4.56 19.86 8.28
C PRO A 79 4.66 19.49 9.76
N ASP A 80 5.37 18.43 10.08
CA ASP A 80 5.74 18.06 11.45
C ASP A 80 7.27 17.84 11.51
N PRO A 81 8.02 18.76 12.17
CA PRO A 81 9.49 18.67 12.24
C PRO A 81 9.99 17.42 12.96
N ILE A 82 9.22 16.91 13.95
CA ILE A 82 9.60 15.74 14.75
C ILE A 82 9.48 14.49 13.88
N ILE A 83 8.33 14.32 13.20
CA ILE A 83 8.11 13.21 12.26
C ILE A 83 9.17 13.27 11.13
N ARG A 84 9.43 14.45 10.61
CA ARG A 84 10.43 14.63 9.55
C ARG A 84 11.83 14.25 9.99
N ALA A 85 12.23 14.58 11.22
CA ALA A 85 13.52 14.21 11.79
C ALA A 85 13.63 12.69 11.97
N ALA A 86 12.64 12.07 12.60
CA ALA A 86 12.58 10.62 12.79
C ALA A 86 12.63 9.87 11.45
N TRP A 87 11.81 10.31 10.45
CA TRP A 87 11.84 9.73 9.12
C TRP A 87 13.23 9.82 8.46
N LYS A 88 13.96 10.95 8.59
CA LYS A 88 15.30 11.10 8.03
C LYS A 88 16.26 10.06 8.59
N VAL A 89 16.28 9.84 9.90
CA VAL A 89 17.13 8.83 10.55
C VAL A 89 16.84 7.43 9.97
N LEU A 90 15.58 7.03 9.95
CA LEU A 90 15.19 5.72 9.40
C LEU A 90 15.45 5.62 7.89
N HIS A 91 15.25 6.71 7.13
CA HIS A 91 15.55 6.75 5.71
C HIS A 91 17.05 6.61 5.41
N GLU A 92 17.91 7.26 6.19
CA GLU A 92 19.37 7.13 6.04
C GLU A 92 19.85 5.70 6.26
N LYS A 93 19.27 5.02 7.24
CA LYS A 93 19.66 3.65 7.63
C LYS A 93 19.04 2.57 6.74
N TYR A 94 17.75 2.64 6.46
CA TYR A 94 16.99 1.57 5.79
C TYR A 94 16.48 1.92 4.41
N LYS A 95 16.61 3.20 3.99
CA LYS A 95 16.10 3.69 2.69
C LYS A 95 14.59 3.56 2.54
N ILE A 96 13.84 3.70 3.64
CA ILE A 96 12.36 3.71 3.59
C ILE A 96 11.84 4.83 2.69
N GLY A 97 10.67 4.61 2.09
CA GLY A 97 10.05 5.58 1.19
C GLY A 97 9.61 6.88 1.89
N THR A 98 9.45 7.93 1.12
CA THR A 98 8.90 9.21 1.63
C THR A 98 7.46 9.10 2.13
N GLN A 99 6.75 8.05 1.71
CA GLN A 99 5.39 7.77 2.14
C GLN A 99 5.25 7.64 3.67
N TYR A 100 6.25 7.16 4.36
CA TYR A 100 6.18 6.99 5.81
C TYR A 100 6.17 8.32 6.57
N ASP A 101 6.78 9.39 6.02
CA ASP A 101 6.70 10.75 6.58
C ASP A 101 5.25 11.26 6.53
N TRP A 102 4.60 11.21 5.36
CA TRP A 102 3.23 11.73 5.26
C TRP A 102 2.17 10.77 5.83
N LEU A 103 2.40 9.46 5.89
CA LEU A 103 1.54 8.52 6.61
C LEU A 103 1.50 8.84 8.11
N ALA A 104 2.66 9.00 8.74
CA ALA A 104 2.74 9.37 10.15
C ALA A 104 2.06 10.72 10.44
N ARG A 105 2.27 11.73 9.57
CA ARG A 105 1.57 13.02 9.71
C ARG A 105 0.06 12.88 9.55
N PHE A 106 -0.39 12.10 8.57
CA PHE A 106 -1.81 11.85 8.34
C PHE A 106 -2.48 11.22 9.56
N THR A 107 -1.93 10.14 10.08
CA THR A 107 -2.51 9.43 11.23
C THR A 107 -2.55 10.30 12.47
N LYS A 108 -1.45 11.00 12.76
CA LYS A 108 -1.34 11.91 13.91
C LYS A 108 -2.32 13.10 13.82
N GLN A 109 -2.39 13.77 12.67
CA GLN A 109 -3.23 14.97 12.50
C GLN A 109 -4.72 14.67 12.52
N ASN A 110 -5.11 13.46 12.15
CA ASN A 110 -6.51 13.03 12.17
C ASN A 110 -6.86 12.19 13.40
N ASN A 111 -5.90 11.95 14.30
CA ASN A 111 -6.07 11.08 15.48
C ASN A 111 -6.64 9.70 15.08
N LEU A 112 -6.03 9.07 14.09
CA LEU A 112 -6.48 7.81 13.51
C LEU A 112 -5.45 6.71 13.76
N VAL A 113 -5.93 5.54 14.15
CA VAL A 113 -5.21 4.27 14.02
C VAL A 113 -5.69 3.62 12.71
N VAL A 114 -4.75 3.23 11.84
CA VAL A 114 -5.08 2.68 10.52
C VAL A 114 -4.27 1.44 10.20
N GLU A 115 -4.93 0.47 9.57
CA GLU A 115 -4.26 -0.70 9.02
C GLU A 115 -3.49 -0.33 7.74
N MET A 116 -2.27 -0.82 7.65
CA MET A 116 -1.44 -0.78 6.46
C MET A 116 -1.04 -2.20 6.07
N SER A 117 -1.55 -2.68 4.96
CA SER A 117 -1.17 -3.99 4.42
C SER A 117 0.29 -3.97 4.00
N LEU A 118 1.08 -4.80 4.64
CA LEU A 118 2.51 -4.92 4.42
C LEU A 118 2.91 -6.38 4.41
N GLU A 119 3.42 -6.85 3.29
CA GLU A 119 4.01 -8.18 3.17
C GLU A 119 5.32 -8.26 3.97
N HIS A 120 5.46 -9.32 4.76
CA HIS A 120 6.71 -9.63 5.45
C HIS A 120 7.75 -10.17 4.48
N SER A 121 8.54 -9.27 3.93
CA SER A 121 9.67 -9.61 3.06
C SER A 121 11.00 -9.30 3.75
N PRO A 122 11.90 -10.28 3.97
CA PRO A 122 13.23 -10.04 4.57
C PRO A 122 14.07 -9.02 3.80
N ARG A 123 13.78 -8.83 2.50
CA ARG A 123 14.42 -7.81 1.65
C ARG A 123 13.65 -6.50 1.64
N GLY A 124 12.41 -6.47 2.14
CA GLY A 124 11.55 -5.29 2.21
C GLY A 124 12.13 -4.22 3.12
N LYS A 125 12.17 -2.98 2.64
CA LYS A 125 12.73 -1.87 3.42
C LYS A 125 11.93 -1.61 4.69
N ALA A 126 10.61 -1.67 4.61
CA ALA A 126 9.73 -1.49 5.76
C ALA A 126 9.90 -2.62 6.79
N THR A 127 9.88 -3.88 6.35
CA THR A 127 10.13 -5.03 7.22
C THR A 127 11.46 -4.91 7.96
N ARG A 128 12.54 -4.60 7.22
CA ARG A 128 13.87 -4.41 7.81
C ARG A 128 13.92 -3.25 8.80
N THR A 129 13.13 -2.20 8.59
CA THR A 129 13.03 -1.09 9.54
C THR A 129 12.32 -1.54 10.81
N LEU A 130 11.17 -2.18 10.68
CA LEU A 130 10.37 -2.66 11.81
C LEU A 130 11.16 -3.64 12.69
N THR A 131 11.83 -4.63 12.06
CA THR A 131 12.60 -5.65 12.80
C THR A 131 13.99 -5.19 13.26
N GLY A 132 14.55 -4.15 12.64
CA GLY A 132 15.88 -3.63 12.99
C GLY A 132 15.84 -2.51 14.02
N GLU A 133 14.71 -1.85 14.22
CA GLU A 133 14.52 -0.75 15.17
C GLU A 133 13.56 -1.09 16.31
N GLY A 134 12.92 -2.25 16.28
CA GLY A 134 11.98 -2.65 17.31
C GLY A 134 11.44 -4.07 17.15
N GLU A 135 10.38 -4.32 17.89
CA GLU A 135 9.61 -5.57 17.84
C GLU A 135 8.15 -5.27 17.57
N LEU A 136 7.46 -6.22 16.94
CA LEU A 136 6.00 -6.19 16.81
C LEU A 136 5.35 -6.96 17.96
N MET A 137 4.14 -6.53 18.33
CA MET A 137 3.28 -7.23 19.28
C MET A 137 1.85 -7.24 18.74
N ILE A 138 1.01 -8.14 19.23
CA ILE A 138 -0.42 -8.16 18.89
C ILE A 138 -1.10 -6.95 19.54
N ASP A 139 -1.97 -6.29 18.78
CA ASP A 139 -2.86 -5.25 19.28
C ASP A 139 -4.13 -5.89 19.88
N GLU A 140 -4.12 -6.06 21.21
CA GLU A 140 -5.25 -6.67 21.94
C GLU A 140 -6.53 -5.80 21.88
N GLU A 141 -6.41 -4.50 21.62
CA GLU A 141 -7.55 -3.59 21.55
C GLU A 141 -8.40 -3.79 20.29
N MET A 142 -7.78 -4.31 19.21
CA MET A 142 -8.48 -4.58 17.95
C MET A 142 -9.35 -5.85 18.01
N GLY A 143 -9.15 -6.70 19.00
CA GLY A 143 -9.90 -7.95 19.21
C GLY A 143 -9.40 -9.10 18.31
N GLU A 144 -9.73 -10.34 18.73
CA GLU A 144 -9.20 -11.57 18.10
C GLU A 144 -9.54 -11.72 16.60
N GLN A 145 -10.69 -11.17 16.16
CA GLN A 145 -11.14 -11.31 14.78
C GLN A 145 -10.34 -10.45 13.78
N ILE A 146 -9.68 -9.40 14.26
CA ILE A 146 -8.91 -8.48 13.41
C ILE A 146 -7.43 -8.81 13.48
N ALA A 147 -6.91 -9.20 14.67
CA ALA A 147 -5.57 -9.75 14.90
C ALA A 147 -4.44 -8.98 14.20
N ASP A 148 -4.31 -7.72 14.53
CA ASP A 148 -3.27 -6.86 13.96
C ASP A 148 -1.99 -6.86 14.79
N TYR A 149 -0.85 -6.71 14.12
CA TYR A 149 0.41 -6.32 14.77
C TYR A 149 0.52 -4.81 14.91
N MET A 150 1.10 -4.38 16.03
CA MET A 150 1.56 -3.01 16.25
C MET A 150 3.03 -3.03 16.69
N ILE A 151 3.69 -1.87 16.64
CA ILE A 151 5.03 -1.75 17.25
C ILE A 151 4.92 -1.89 18.77
N ASN A 152 5.90 -2.55 19.38
CA ASN A 152 6.04 -2.61 20.84
C ASN A 152 6.80 -1.35 21.34
N PRO A 153 6.13 -0.37 21.98
CA PRO A 153 6.79 0.87 22.35
C PRO A 153 7.94 0.66 23.36
N ALA A 154 7.86 -0.39 24.18
CA ALA A 154 8.89 -0.68 25.19
C ALA A 154 10.19 -1.24 24.58
N LYS A 155 10.12 -1.74 23.34
CA LYS A 155 11.23 -2.42 22.66
C LYS A 155 11.57 -1.80 21.29
N SER A 156 11.15 -0.58 21.04
CA SER A 156 11.34 0.10 19.77
C SER A 156 12.07 1.43 19.94
N SER A 157 12.82 1.84 18.92
CA SER A 157 13.47 3.15 18.91
C SER A 157 12.44 4.28 18.87
N SER A 158 12.81 5.44 19.40
CA SER A 158 11.95 6.63 19.40
C SER A 158 11.53 7.05 18.00
N GLU A 159 12.41 6.86 17.03
CA GLU A 159 12.17 7.15 15.61
C GLU A 159 11.14 6.19 15.03
N LEU A 160 11.23 4.90 15.36
CA LEU A 160 10.25 3.91 14.92
C LEU A 160 8.88 4.22 15.52
N ILE A 161 8.81 4.50 16.81
CA ILE A 161 7.57 4.89 17.50
C ILE A 161 6.95 6.10 16.79
N THR A 162 7.72 7.16 16.60
CA THR A 162 7.24 8.40 15.97
C THR A 162 6.62 8.18 14.58
N ILE A 163 7.10 7.21 13.81
CA ILE A 163 6.64 6.96 12.45
C ILE A 163 5.50 5.94 12.39
N TYR A 164 5.49 4.94 13.27
CA TYR A 164 4.63 3.77 13.09
C TYR A 164 3.61 3.53 14.22
N GLU A 165 3.60 4.29 15.32
CA GLU A 165 2.74 4.03 16.49
C GLU A 165 1.24 3.96 16.17
N HIS A 166 0.80 4.70 15.16
CA HIS A 166 -0.60 4.74 14.72
C HIS A 166 -0.90 3.79 13.55
N LEU A 167 0.09 3.00 13.11
CA LEU A 167 -0.08 2.01 12.06
C LEU A 167 -0.29 0.62 12.67
N ARG A 168 -1.15 -0.16 12.01
CA ARG A 168 -1.39 -1.57 12.31
C ARG A 168 -1.06 -2.40 11.08
N PHE A 169 -0.58 -3.60 11.32
CA PHE A 169 -0.18 -4.52 10.26
C PHE A 169 -1.00 -5.79 10.40
N PRO A 170 -1.95 -6.08 9.48
CA PRO A 170 -2.74 -7.30 9.52
C PRO A 170 -1.83 -8.53 9.66
N SER A 171 -2.01 -9.30 10.74
CA SER A 171 -1.15 -10.47 11.03
C SER A 171 -1.27 -11.52 9.93
N THR A 172 -2.47 -11.71 9.37
CA THR A 172 -2.71 -12.61 8.25
C THR A 172 -1.83 -12.26 7.06
N LEU A 173 -1.87 -11.01 6.60
CA LEU A 173 -1.07 -10.55 5.46
C LEU A 173 0.43 -10.49 5.76
N TRP A 174 0.80 -10.24 7.01
CA TRP A 174 2.20 -10.26 7.41
C TRP A 174 2.86 -11.62 7.23
N GLU A 175 2.09 -12.69 7.39
CA GLU A 175 2.56 -14.07 7.27
C GLU A 175 2.36 -14.67 5.87
N MET A 176 1.60 -14.00 4.99
CA MET A 176 1.29 -14.46 3.63
C MET A 176 2.34 -14.04 2.61
N THR A 177 2.57 -14.93 1.64
CA THR A 177 3.20 -14.60 0.37
C THR A 177 2.15 -14.09 -0.63
N LYS A 178 2.59 -13.54 -1.77
CA LYS A 178 1.66 -13.15 -2.85
C LYS A 178 0.84 -14.31 -3.40
N THR A 179 1.38 -15.51 -3.37
CA THR A 179 0.65 -16.72 -3.78
C THR A 179 -0.45 -17.03 -2.78
N ASP A 180 -0.15 -16.94 -1.48
CA ASP A 180 -1.13 -17.16 -0.42
C ASP A 180 -2.28 -16.15 -0.49
N GLU A 181 -1.99 -14.85 -0.72
CA GLU A 181 -3.01 -13.83 -0.92
C GLU A 181 -3.95 -14.17 -2.11
N VAL A 182 -3.37 -14.65 -3.21
CA VAL A 182 -4.14 -15.07 -4.39
C VAL A 182 -5.04 -16.26 -4.07
N GLU A 183 -4.54 -17.24 -3.35
CA GLU A 183 -5.28 -18.43 -2.93
C GLU A 183 -6.38 -18.08 -1.94
N GLU A 184 -6.10 -17.22 -0.97
CA GLU A 184 -7.06 -16.70 -0.01
C GLU A 184 -8.21 -15.95 -0.71
N MET A 185 -7.90 -15.06 -1.65
CA MET A 185 -8.93 -14.37 -2.41
C MET A 185 -9.78 -15.32 -3.26
N LYS A 186 -9.19 -16.39 -3.81
CA LYS A 186 -9.95 -17.42 -4.56
C LYS A 186 -10.86 -18.22 -3.64
N SER A 187 -10.36 -18.67 -2.48
CA SER A 187 -11.13 -19.45 -1.52
C SER A 187 -12.36 -18.70 -1.00
N ASN A 188 -12.22 -17.38 -0.84
CA ASN A 188 -13.29 -16.48 -0.43
C ASN A 188 -14.22 -16.04 -1.58
N GLY A 189 -14.04 -16.56 -2.80
CA GLY A 189 -14.85 -16.20 -3.97
C GLY A 189 -14.60 -14.79 -4.49
N MET A 190 -13.39 -14.23 -4.25
CA MET A 190 -12.98 -12.87 -4.62
C MET A 190 -12.02 -12.83 -5.82
N GLU A 191 -11.92 -13.91 -6.59
CA GLU A 191 -11.01 -13.98 -7.76
C GLU A 191 -11.30 -12.89 -8.82
N ASP A 192 -12.56 -12.57 -9.03
CA ASP A 192 -12.99 -11.50 -9.94
C ASP A 192 -12.60 -10.11 -9.43
N VAL A 193 -12.62 -9.90 -8.10
CA VAL A 193 -12.15 -8.68 -7.43
C VAL A 193 -10.65 -8.54 -7.59
N MET A 194 -9.89 -9.61 -7.36
CA MET A 194 -8.44 -9.65 -7.53
C MET A 194 -8.01 -9.17 -8.92
N LYS A 195 -8.72 -9.57 -9.97
CA LYS A 195 -8.45 -9.17 -11.36
C LYS A 195 -8.67 -7.67 -11.63
N LYS A 196 -9.27 -6.92 -10.70
CA LYS A 196 -9.49 -5.46 -10.80
C LYS A 196 -8.47 -4.63 -10.05
N THR A 197 -7.59 -5.24 -9.26
CA THR A 197 -6.54 -4.54 -8.52
C THR A 197 -5.53 -3.87 -9.45
N TRP A 198 -5.00 -2.72 -9.02
CA TRP A 198 -4.02 -1.95 -9.76
C TRP A 198 -2.65 -1.95 -9.06
N PHE A 199 -1.55 -1.96 -9.82
CA PHE A 199 -0.19 -2.05 -9.27
C PHE A 199 0.87 -1.23 -10.02
N CYS A 200 0.61 -0.87 -11.29
CA CYS A 200 1.60 -0.22 -12.14
C CYS A 200 1.78 1.26 -11.79
N TYR A 201 3.00 1.69 -11.55
CA TYR A 201 3.33 3.09 -11.23
C TYR A 201 3.37 4.00 -12.45
N THR A 202 3.76 3.47 -13.61
CA THR A 202 3.97 4.23 -14.86
C THR A 202 3.17 3.60 -16.00
N PRO A 203 1.82 3.69 -15.96
CA PRO A 203 0.97 3.04 -16.95
C PRO A 203 1.17 3.64 -18.35
N VAL A 204 1.01 2.79 -19.36
CA VAL A 204 1.12 3.15 -20.78
C VAL A 204 -0.21 2.90 -21.46
N PHE A 205 -0.85 3.97 -21.97
CA PHE A 205 -2.19 3.89 -22.59
C PHE A 205 -3.22 3.12 -21.74
N GLY A 206 -3.15 3.28 -20.43
CA GLY A 206 -4.08 2.62 -19.51
C GLY A 206 -3.74 1.15 -19.17
N MET A 207 -2.59 0.66 -19.61
CA MET A 207 -2.11 -0.70 -19.33
C MET A 207 -0.89 -0.70 -18.40
N PRO A 208 -0.67 -1.77 -17.62
CA PRO A 208 0.59 -1.98 -16.91
C PRO A 208 1.79 -1.99 -17.85
N CYS A 209 2.83 -1.21 -17.52
CA CYS A 209 3.96 -0.94 -18.40
C CYS A 209 4.96 -2.11 -18.56
N GLY A 210 4.99 -3.06 -17.61
CA GLY A 210 5.97 -4.16 -17.62
C GLY A 210 7.39 -3.79 -17.19
N HIS A 211 7.68 -2.53 -16.83
CA HIS A 211 9.05 -2.04 -16.56
C HIS A 211 9.24 -1.38 -15.20
N CYS A 212 8.20 -0.87 -14.54
CA CYS A 212 8.30 -0.39 -13.18
C CYS A 212 8.48 -1.56 -12.20
N ASN A 213 8.93 -1.28 -10.96
CA ASN A 213 9.22 -2.33 -10.00
C ASN A 213 8.02 -3.29 -9.79
N PRO A 214 6.79 -2.83 -9.48
CA PRO A 214 5.67 -3.77 -9.30
C PRO A 214 5.34 -4.59 -10.55
N CYS A 215 5.57 -4.05 -11.75
CA CYS A 215 5.38 -4.84 -12.97
C CYS A 215 6.44 -5.93 -13.12
N ARG A 216 7.69 -5.65 -12.76
CA ARG A 216 8.77 -6.65 -12.79
C ARG A 216 8.57 -7.72 -11.72
N ASP A 217 8.15 -7.32 -10.53
CA ASP A 217 7.83 -8.23 -9.45
C ASP A 217 6.69 -9.18 -9.90
N ALA A 218 5.59 -8.64 -10.45
CA ALA A 218 4.50 -9.45 -10.99
C ALA A 218 4.93 -10.41 -12.11
N LEU A 219 5.95 -10.05 -12.91
CA LEU A 219 6.49 -10.93 -13.96
C LEU A 219 7.37 -12.06 -13.38
N ASN A 220 7.97 -11.85 -12.21
CA ASN A 220 8.87 -12.80 -11.55
C ASN A 220 8.14 -13.70 -10.54
N GLU A 221 6.94 -13.33 -10.09
CA GLU A 221 6.17 -13.99 -9.02
C GLU A 221 4.93 -14.73 -9.55
N ASP A 222 5.00 -15.34 -10.73
CA ASP A 222 3.90 -16.07 -11.37
C ASP A 222 2.61 -15.27 -11.62
N MET A 223 2.68 -13.95 -11.50
CA MET A 223 1.58 -13.02 -11.77
C MET A 223 1.70 -12.33 -13.13
N ALA A 224 2.43 -12.93 -14.08
CA ALA A 224 2.67 -12.39 -15.42
C ALA A 224 1.38 -12.12 -16.22
N TRP A 225 0.29 -12.79 -15.86
CA TRP A 225 -1.05 -12.58 -16.42
C TRP A 225 -1.58 -11.16 -16.20
N ARG A 226 -1.10 -10.45 -15.17
CA ARG A 226 -1.46 -9.06 -14.84
C ARG A 226 -0.81 -8.04 -15.79
N VAL A 227 0.24 -8.42 -16.52
CA VAL A 227 1.02 -7.52 -17.39
C VAL A 227 0.81 -7.90 -18.85
N PRO A 228 -0.07 -7.22 -19.60
CA PRO A 228 -0.34 -7.52 -21.00
C PRO A 228 0.92 -7.43 -21.87
N LYS A 229 1.05 -8.33 -22.87
CA LYS A 229 2.20 -8.32 -23.81
C LYS A 229 2.35 -6.96 -24.50
N LEU A 230 1.25 -6.35 -24.94
CA LEU A 230 1.26 -5.02 -25.56
C LEU A 230 1.79 -3.94 -24.59
N GLY A 231 1.35 -3.96 -23.32
CA GLY A 231 1.84 -3.07 -22.29
C GLY A 231 3.35 -3.19 -22.08
N ARG A 232 3.91 -4.39 -22.13
CA ARG A 232 5.37 -4.64 -22.03
C ARG A 232 6.14 -4.01 -23.19
N VAL A 233 5.64 -4.16 -24.41
CA VAL A 233 6.28 -3.58 -25.60
C VAL A 233 6.22 -2.06 -25.59
N LEU A 234 5.06 -1.48 -25.33
CA LEU A 234 4.87 -0.04 -25.29
C LEU A 234 5.64 0.59 -24.13
N GLY A 235 5.63 -0.06 -22.96
CA GLY A 235 6.39 0.37 -21.79
C GLY A 235 7.91 0.31 -22.03
N PHE A 236 8.39 -0.69 -22.75
CA PHE A 236 9.79 -0.75 -23.18
C PHE A 236 10.14 0.47 -24.03
N CYS A 237 9.38 0.75 -25.07
CA CYS A 237 9.60 1.93 -25.92
C CYS A 237 9.58 3.23 -25.09
N GLN A 238 8.59 3.42 -24.21
CA GLN A 238 8.49 4.58 -23.36
C GLN A 238 9.70 4.71 -22.40
N HIS A 239 10.09 3.63 -21.76
CA HIS A 239 11.22 3.61 -20.81
C HIS A 239 12.53 4.01 -21.48
N TYR A 240 12.84 3.44 -22.64
CA TYR A 240 14.08 3.74 -23.36
C TYR A 240 14.10 5.13 -24.00
N THR A 241 12.99 5.60 -24.57
CA THR A 241 12.91 6.95 -25.14
C THR A 241 13.01 8.03 -24.06
N PHE A 242 12.33 7.86 -22.91
CA PHE A 242 12.42 8.79 -21.78
C PHE A 242 13.78 8.77 -21.09
N HIS A 243 14.43 7.62 -20.96
CA HIS A 243 15.80 7.56 -20.42
C HIS A 243 16.80 8.27 -21.32
N ALA A 244 16.72 8.04 -22.63
CA ALA A 244 17.57 8.74 -23.60
C ALA A 244 17.35 10.27 -23.56
N ALA A 245 16.10 10.72 -23.54
CA ALA A 245 15.76 12.14 -23.43
C ALA A 245 16.26 12.76 -22.11
N ARG A 246 16.06 12.10 -20.96
CA ARG A 246 16.58 12.59 -19.65
C ARG A 246 18.11 12.64 -19.61
N HIS A 247 18.80 11.68 -20.22
CA HIS A 247 20.27 11.72 -20.33
C HIS A 247 20.77 12.88 -21.19
N ILE A 248 20.06 13.19 -22.27
CA ILE A 248 20.36 14.34 -23.13
C ILE A 248 20.14 15.64 -22.36
N VAL A 249 18.98 15.80 -21.72
CA VAL A 249 18.66 17.01 -20.91
C VAL A 249 19.68 17.19 -19.76
N ARG A 250 20.03 16.13 -19.03
CA ARG A 250 21.05 16.21 -17.96
C ARG A 250 22.46 16.54 -18.48
N ARG A 251 22.82 16.10 -19.70
CA ARG A 251 24.08 16.49 -20.34
C ARG A 251 24.08 17.96 -20.75
N ILE A 252 22.96 18.47 -21.21
CA ILE A 252 22.78 19.90 -21.56
C ILE A 252 22.89 20.76 -20.28
N GLN A 253 22.15 20.39 -19.21
CA GLN A 253 22.18 21.12 -17.93
C GLN A 253 23.53 21.08 -17.18
N LYS A 254 24.39 20.12 -17.48
CA LYS A 254 25.79 20.09 -16.93
C LYS A 254 26.80 20.88 -17.75
N LYS A 255 26.38 21.41 -18.91
CA LYS A 255 27.25 22.21 -19.78
C LYS A 255 27.06 23.73 -19.64
N TYR A 256 26.10 24.13 -18.84
CA TYR A 256 25.81 25.49 -18.42
C TYR A 256 25.79 25.58 -16.87
#